data_4328ff23533b0a9afc659ceb7f7b2fc7
#
_entry.id   4328ff23533b0a9afc659ceb7f7b2fc7
#
_cell.length_a   1.000
_cell.length_b   1.000
_cell.length_c   1.000
_cell.angle_alpha   90.00
_cell.angle_beta   90.00
_cell.angle_gamma   90.00
#
_symmetry.space_group_name_H-M   'P 1'
#
loop_
_entity.id
_entity.type
_entity.pdbx_description
1 polymer ?
#
loop_
_entity_poly.entity_id
_entity_poly.type
_entity_poly.pdbx_seq_one_letter_code
_entity_poly.pdbx_strand_id
1 'polypeptide(L)'
;MERPDTEGGQADAGGLSFDTQWYDWGPYAKAMLAKIRRNWRIPEIARLGVQGVVKIRFFIERDGTVTGVQIIDESGKPPMDFAARDAISHSSPFEPLPTALGAVDREGVTITFFYNASPPSRGGR
;
A
#
# COMPACT_ATOMS: atom_id res chain seq x y z
N MET A 1 -23.92 2.25 -1.96
CA MET A 1 -23.65 2.05 -3.12
C MET A 1 -22.76 0.91 -3.40
N GLU A 2 -22.89 0.19 -4.37
CA GLU A 2 -22.08 -0.84 -4.57
C GLU A 2 -21.02 -0.61 -5.46
N ARG A 3 -20.00 -1.21 -5.34
CA ARG A 3 -18.86 -1.10 -6.15
C ARG A 3 -18.92 -2.15 -7.21
N PRO A 4 -18.53 -1.87 -8.38
CA PRO A 4 -18.65 -2.81 -9.48
C PRO A 4 -17.81 -4.05 -9.29
N ASP A 5 -16.81 -3.95 -8.42
CA ASP A 5 -15.91 -5.06 -8.28
C ASP A 5 -16.24 -5.98 -7.17
N THR A 6 -17.39 -5.93 -6.58
CA THR A 6 -17.66 -6.70 -5.45
C THR A 6 -18.19 -8.02 -5.71
N GLU A 7 -17.98 -8.70 -6.73
CA GLU A 7 -18.42 -9.89 -6.89
C GLU A 7 -17.75 -10.82 -6.17
N GLY A 8 -17.27 -11.09 -5.47
CA GLY A 8 -16.72 -12.13 -4.71
C GLY A 8 -15.68 -11.75 -3.77
N GLY A 9 -15.46 -10.58 -3.47
CA GLY A 9 -14.46 -10.24 -2.49
C GLY A 9 -14.16 -8.79 -2.42
N GLN A 10 -13.41 -8.39 -1.40
CA GLN A 10 -13.01 -7.02 -1.20
C GLN A 10 -11.54 -6.92 -0.97
N ALA A 11 -10.93 -5.87 -1.44
CA ALA A 11 -9.52 -5.63 -1.22
C ALA A 11 -9.28 -4.14 -1.06
N ASP A 12 -8.42 -3.77 -0.16
CA ASP A 12 -8.07 -2.37 0.05
C ASP A 12 -6.66 -2.25 0.60
N ALA A 13 -6.07 -1.11 0.44
CA ALA A 13 -4.74 -0.82 0.93
C ALA A 13 -4.80 0.45 1.77
N GLY A 14 -4.07 0.47 2.85
CA GLY A 14 -4.08 1.61 3.75
C GLY A 14 -3.09 1.43 4.86
N GLY A 15 -3.39 2.05 5.99
CA GLY A 15 -2.50 1.96 7.12
C GLY A 15 -1.14 2.54 6.82
N LEU A 16 -1.06 3.58 6.00
CA LEU A 16 0.20 4.15 5.63
C LEU A 16 0.89 4.81 6.79
N SER A 17 2.17 4.58 6.89
CA SER A 17 2.98 5.20 7.90
C SER A 17 4.26 5.66 7.24
N PHE A 18 4.64 6.91 7.46
CA PHE A 18 5.87 7.48 6.92
C PHE A 18 6.84 7.70 8.07
N ASP A 19 8.11 7.48 7.83
CA ASP A 19 9.13 7.66 8.87
C ASP A 19 9.19 9.11 9.34
N THR A 20 9.08 10.06 8.43
CA THR A 20 9.06 11.47 8.80
C THR A 20 7.65 11.83 9.21
N GLN A 21 7.43 12.12 10.48
CA GLN A 21 6.09 12.30 10.98
C GLN A 21 5.61 13.74 11.12
N TRP A 22 6.49 14.71 11.04
CA TRP A 22 6.10 16.10 11.16
C TRP A 22 5.51 16.69 9.88
N TYR A 23 5.69 16.00 8.74
CA TYR A 23 5.20 16.52 7.47
C TYR A 23 3.76 16.08 7.24
N ASP A 24 2.96 16.92 6.61
CA ASP A 24 1.59 16.56 6.28
C ASP A 24 1.58 15.76 4.99
N TRP A 25 1.57 14.45 5.12
CA TRP A 25 1.61 13.55 3.98
C TRP A 25 0.28 13.35 3.28
N GLY A 26 -0.80 13.98 3.79
CA GLY A 26 -2.15 13.74 3.25
C GLY A 26 -2.25 13.79 1.73
N PRO A 27 -1.86 14.89 1.10
CA PRO A 27 -1.96 14.96 -0.36
C PRO A 27 -1.08 13.96 -1.07
N TYR A 28 0.16 13.76 -0.58
CA TYR A 28 1.08 12.82 -1.19
C TYR A 28 0.55 11.40 -1.04
N ALA A 29 0.06 11.04 0.13
CA ALA A 29 -0.45 9.71 0.41
C ALA A 29 -1.67 9.41 -0.46
N LYS A 30 -2.51 10.41 -0.68
CA LYS A 30 -3.70 10.20 -1.50
C LYS A 30 -3.31 9.84 -2.93
N ALA A 31 -2.37 10.55 -3.50
CA ALA A 31 -1.92 10.28 -4.87
C ALA A 31 -1.21 8.94 -4.94
N MET A 32 -0.41 8.63 -3.93
CA MET A 32 0.31 7.36 -3.87
C MET A 32 -0.66 6.19 -3.82
N LEU A 33 -1.65 6.24 -2.93
CA LEU A 33 -2.60 5.15 -2.81
C LEU A 33 -3.40 4.96 -4.09
N ALA A 34 -3.78 6.05 -4.74
CA ALA A 34 -4.52 5.93 -5.99
C ALA A 34 -3.70 5.20 -7.04
N LYS A 35 -2.40 5.49 -7.11
CA LYS A 35 -1.55 4.84 -8.09
C LYS A 35 -1.34 3.38 -7.74
N ILE A 36 -1.14 3.07 -6.48
CA ILE A 36 -0.97 1.69 -6.04
C ILE A 36 -2.23 0.89 -6.36
N ARG A 37 -3.41 1.46 -6.09
CA ARG A 37 -4.67 0.75 -6.38
C ARG A 37 -4.83 0.48 -7.87
N ARG A 38 -4.42 1.40 -8.71
CA ARG A 38 -4.51 1.19 -10.16
C ARG A 38 -3.61 0.08 -10.65
N ASN A 39 -2.50 -0.16 -9.96
CA ASN A 39 -1.54 -1.17 -10.37
C ASN A 39 -1.69 -2.48 -9.59
N TRP A 40 -2.69 -2.57 -8.73
CA TRP A 40 -2.87 -3.75 -7.90
C TRP A 40 -3.79 -4.73 -8.60
N ARG A 41 -3.25 -5.87 -8.97
CA ARG A 41 -4.02 -6.90 -9.63
C ARG A 41 -4.48 -7.88 -8.60
N ILE A 42 -5.77 -7.86 -8.28
CA ILE A 42 -6.33 -8.66 -7.21
C ILE A 42 -6.31 -10.13 -7.63
N PRO A 43 -5.65 -11.00 -6.85
CA PRO A 43 -5.56 -12.40 -7.23
C PRO A 43 -6.92 -13.12 -7.11
N GLU A 44 -7.05 -14.16 -7.88
CA GLU A 44 -8.30 -14.89 -7.95
C GLU A 44 -8.75 -15.41 -6.60
N ILE A 45 -7.86 -15.90 -5.77
CA ILE A 45 -8.26 -16.43 -4.47
C ILE A 45 -8.92 -15.35 -3.62
N ALA A 46 -8.53 -14.09 -3.78
CA ALA A 46 -9.17 -13.02 -3.05
C ALA A 46 -10.59 -12.80 -3.56
N ARG A 47 -10.79 -12.96 -4.85
CA ARG A 47 -12.12 -12.82 -5.41
C ARG A 47 -13.03 -13.93 -4.94
N LEU A 48 -12.45 -15.05 -4.51
CA LEU A 48 -13.21 -16.17 -3.97
C LEU A 48 -13.43 -16.05 -2.46
N GLY A 49 -13.04 -14.92 -1.88
CA GLY A 49 -13.30 -14.67 -0.47
C GLY A 49 -12.22 -15.07 0.50
N VAL A 50 -11.09 -15.54 0.00
CA VAL A 50 -9.99 -15.94 0.90
C VAL A 50 -9.40 -14.70 1.55
N GLN A 51 -9.18 -14.74 2.85
CA GLN A 51 -8.67 -13.60 3.60
C GLN A 51 -7.16 -13.56 3.64
N GLY A 52 -6.61 -12.38 3.73
CA GLY A 52 -5.18 -12.21 3.91
C GLY A 52 -4.83 -10.77 4.19
N VAL A 53 -3.71 -10.58 4.84
CA VAL A 53 -3.17 -9.25 5.13
C VAL A 53 -1.67 -9.29 4.83
N VAL A 54 -1.19 -8.31 4.09
CA VAL A 54 0.23 -8.23 3.74
C VAL A 54 0.73 -6.86 4.16
N LYS A 55 1.81 -6.80 4.91
CA LYS A 55 2.39 -5.52 5.29
C LYS A 55 3.74 -5.40 4.59
N ILE A 56 3.96 -4.29 3.93
CA ILE A 56 5.16 -4.07 3.12
C ILE A 56 5.82 -2.77 3.53
N ARG A 57 7.15 -2.81 3.61
CA ARG A 57 7.93 -1.61 3.84
C ARG A 57 8.76 -1.36 2.58
N PHE A 58 8.90 -0.11 2.21
CA PHE A 58 9.70 0.27 1.05
C PHE A 58 10.23 1.69 1.25
N PHE A 59 11.12 2.11 0.38
CA PHE A 59 11.64 3.47 0.43
C PHE A 59 11.28 4.21 -0.85
N ILE A 60 11.07 5.51 -0.72
CA ILE A 60 10.89 6.39 -1.85
C ILE A 60 12.11 7.29 -1.87
N GLU A 61 12.85 7.24 -2.97
CA GLU A 61 14.02 8.08 -3.13
C GLU A 61 13.58 9.50 -3.45
N ARG A 62 14.49 10.45 -3.39
CA ARG A 62 14.14 11.85 -3.59
C ARG A 62 13.39 12.10 -4.91
N ASP A 63 13.73 11.38 -5.96
CA ASP A 63 13.07 11.58 -7.25
C ASP A 63 11.76 10.79 -7.38
N GLY A 64 11.35 10.10 -6.35
CA GLY A 64 10.11 9.32 -6.36
C GLY A 64 10.29 7.85 -6.66
N THR A 65 11.50 7.42 -6.98
CA THR A 65 11.76 6.02 -7.31
C THR A 65 11.60 5.15 -6.08
N VAL A 66 10.96 4.00 -6.25
CA VAL A 66 10.78 3.04 -5.16
C VAL A 66 11.96 2.11 -5.08
N THR A 67 12.48 1.90 -3.88
CA THR A 67 13.57 0.96 -3.65
C THR A 67 13.30 0.18 -2.38
N GLY A 68 14.04 -0.90 -2.19
CA GLY A 68 14.01 -1.65 -0.94
C GLY A 68 12.67 -2.24 -0.54
N VAL A 69 11.90 -2.69 -1.50
CA VAL A 69 10.58 -3.27 -1.22
C VAL A 69 10.74 -4.57 -0.46
N GLN A 70 10.13 -4.65 0.71
CA GLN A 70 10.27 -5.80 1.57
C GLN A 70 8.95 -6.15 2.23
N ILE A 71 8.53 -7.39 2.12
CA ILE A 71 7.32 -7.86 2.79
C ILE A 71 7.70 -8.15 4.22
N ILE A 72 7.11 -7.40 5.16
CA ILE A 72 7.44 -7.59 6.56
C ILE A 72 6.43 -8.48 7.29
N ASP A 73 5.21 -8.59 6.77
CA ASP A 73 4.25 -9.55 7.29
C ASP A 73 3.60 -10.22 6.10
N GLU A 74 3.80 -11.51 5.95
CA GLU A 74 3.25 -12.26 4.83
C GLU A 74 1.85 -12.72 5.13
N SER A 75 1.03 -12.87 4.09
CA SER A 75 -0.32 -13.37 4.28
C SER A 75 -0.35 -14.88 4.45
N GLY A 76 0.70 -15.53 4.08
CA GLY A 76 0.71 -16.99 4.01
C GLY A 76 0.15 -17.50 2.69
N LYS A 77 -0.23 -16.60 1.80
CA LYS A 77 -0.77 -16.97 0.49
C LYS A 77 0.04 -16.24 -0.58
N PRO A 78 0.98 -16.94 -1.22
CA PRO A 78 1.89 -16.28 -2.15
C PRO A 78 1.25 -15.41 -3.22
N PRO A 79 0.11 -15.76 -3.82
CA PRO A 79 -0.48 -14.87 -4.81
C PRO A 79 -0.83 -13.51 -4.25
N MET A 80 -1.26 -13.44 -2.97
CA MET A 80 -1.59 -12.19 -2.33
C MET A 80 -0.34 -11.38 -2.05
N ASP A 81 0.70 -12.04 -1.60
CA ASP A 81 1.97 -11.38 -1.28
C ASP A 81 2.60 -10.81 -2.55
N PHE A 82 2.59 -11.57 -3.62
CA PHE A 82 3.17 -11.13 -4.88
C PHE A 82 2.36 -9.98 -5.49
N ALA A 83 1.04 -10.04 -5.43
CA ALA A 83 0.20 -8.99 -5.99
C ALA A 83 0.42 -7.67 -5.26
N ALA A 84 0.55 -7.72 -3.94
CA ALA A 84 0.78 -6.51 -3.16
C ALA A 84 2.15 -5.92 -3.45
N ARG A 85 3.19 -6.76 -3.49
CA ARG A 85 4.52 -6.29 -3.79
C ARG A 85 4.60 -5.69 -5.19
N ASP A 86 3.98 -6.36 -6.16
CA ASP A 86 4.02 -5.87 -7.54
C ASP A 86 3.25 -4.57 -7.69
N ALA A 87 2.19 -4.37 -6.92
CA ALA A 87 1.44 -3.12 -6.98
C ALA A 87 2.34 -1.94 -6.63
N ILE A 88 3.20 -2.11 -5.64
CA ILE A 88 4.13 -1.06 -5.25
C ILE A 88 5.22 -0.90 -6.31
N SER A 89 5.82 -1.99 -6.73
CA SER A 89 6.93 -1.92 -7.69
C SER A 89 6.50 -1.33 -9.02
N HIS A 90 5.30 -1.69 -9.48
CA HIS A 90 4.81 -1.17 -10.74
C HIS A 90 4.30 0.27 -10.63
N SER A 91 4.17 0.79 -9.43
CA SER A 91 3.76 2.16 -9.24
C SER A 91 4.92 3.14 -9.23
N SER A 92 6.15 2.63 -9.25
CA SER A 92 7.33 3.49 -9.27
C SER A 92 7.47 4.18 -10.63
N PRO A 93 7.81 5.45 -10.70
CA PRO A 93 8.05 6.32 -9.56
C PRO A 93 6.77 7.00 -9.08
N PHE A 94 6.77 7.37 -7.83
CA PHE A 94 5.73 8.23 -7.31
C PHE A 94 6.18 9.68 -7.56
N GLU A 95 5.45 10.64 -7.01
CA GLU A 95 5.86 12.03 -7.12
C GLU A 95 7.19 12.21 -6.41
N PRO A 96 8.02 13.13 -6.85
CA PRO A 96 9.24 13.42 -6.11
C PRO A 96 8.93 13.80 -4.68
N LEU A 97 9.83 13.53 -3.77
CA LEU A 97 9.62 13.90 -2.38
C LEU A 97 9.47 15.40 -2.24
N PRO A 98 8.61 15.86 -1.33
CA PRO A 98 8.39 17.29 -1.17
C PRO A 98 9.67 18.03 -0.78
N THR A 99 9.89 19.19 -1.36
CA THR A 99 11.07 19.98 -1.05
C THR A 99 11.08 20.42 0.39
N ALA A 100 9.92 20.49 1.03
CA ALA A 100 9.84 20.85 2.44
C ALA A 100 10.54 19.87 3.35
N LEU A 101 10.80 18.65 2.88
CA LEU A 101 11.54 17.69 3.69
C LEU A 101 13.02 18.03 3.79
N GLY A 102 13.49 18.95 2.98
CA GLY A 102 14.86 19.41 3.07
C GLY A 102 15.88 18.36 2.77
N ALA A 103 16.71 18.01 3.74
CA ALA A 103 17.82 17.10 3.52
C ALA A 103 17.46 15.62 3.51
N VAL A 104 16.17 15.28 3.58
CA VAL A 104 15.80 13.88 3.55
C VAL A 104 16.05 13.34 2.16
N ASP A 105 16.91 12.32 2.04
CA ASP A 105 17.24 11.76 0.74
C ASP A 105 16.31 10.65 0.33
N ARG A 106 15.71 9.98 1.26
CA ARG A 106 14.76 8.90 1.01
C ARG A 106 13.79 8.84 2.16
N GLU A 107 12.62 8.34 1.91
CA GLU A 107 11.57 8.25 2.91
C GLU A 107 11.12 6.80 3.06
N GLY A 108 11.12 6.28 4.28
CA GLY A 108 10.63 4.93 4.53
C GLY A 108 9.12 4.96 4.71
N VAL A 109 8.44 4.01 4.11
CA VAL A 109 6.99 3.92 4.12
C VAL A 109 6.56 2.50 4.44
N THR A 110 5.53 2.36 5.26
CA THR A 110 4.93 1.07 5.53
C THR A 110 3.47 1.13 5.09
N ILE A 111 3.01 0.12 4.41
CA ILE A 111 1.63 0.06 3.93
C ILE A 111 1.08 -1.34 4.16
N THR A 112 -0.22 -1.45 4.40
CA THR A 112 -0.87 -2.74 4.61
C THR A 112 -1.92 -2.96 3.54
N PHE A 113 -1.92 -4.17 2.96
CA PHE A 113 -2.91 -4.58 1.97
C PHE A 113 -3.86 -5.56 2.64
N PHE A 114 -5.15 -5.30 2.52
CA PHE A 114 -6.18 -6.13 3.14
C PHE A 114 -6.98 -6.83 2.05
N TYR A 115 -7.05 -8.17 2.14
CA TYR A 115 -7.86 -8.97 1.23
C TYR A 115 -8.98 -9.60 2.08
N ASN A 116 -10.20 -9.18 1.83
CA ASN A 116 -11.35 -9.72 2.56
C ASN A 116 -11.18 -9.61 4.08
N ALA A 117 -10.47 -8.56 4.51
CA ALA A 117 -10.23 -8.30 5.92
C ALA A 117 -10.32 -6.81 6.09
N SER A 118 -10.60 -6.37 7.28
CA SER A 118 -10.71 -4.94 7.56
C SER A 118 -9.63 -4.51 8.49
N PRO A 119 -9.19 -3.28 8.41
CA PRO A 119 -8.25 -2.77 9.39
C PRO A 119 -8.90 -2.79 10.76
N PRO A 120 -8.12 -2.85 11.81
CA PRO A 120 -8.68 -2.84 13.15
C PRO A 120 -9.52 -1.58 13.37
N SER A 121 -10.66 -1.79 14.06
CA SER A 121 -11.52 -0.69 14.33
C SER A 121 -11.02 0.15 15.40
N ARG A 122 -11.05 1.47 15.35
CA ARG A 122 -10.65 2.28 16.40
C ARG A 122 -11.73 2.44 17.27
N GLY A 123 -11.73 2.51 18.24
CA GLY A 123 -12.76 2.64 19.15
C GLY A 123 -13.46 1.37 19.36
N GLY A 124 -13.01 0.59 18.83
CA GLY A 124 -13.44 -0.55 18.94
C GLY A 124 -14.60 -1.21 19.01
N ARG A 125 -14.65 -1.14 18.84
CA ARG A 125 -15.39 -1.58 18.98
C ARG A 125 -15.48 -2.03 18.85
#